data_f16e8105330bea03343453de279b1eb3
#
_entry.id   f16e8105330bea03343453de279b1eb3
#
_cell.length_a   1.000
_cell.length_b   1.000
_cell.length_c   1.000
_cell.angle_alpha   90.00
_cell.angle_beta   90.00
_cell.angle_gamma   90.00
#
_symmetry.space_group_name_H-M   'P 1'
#
loop_
_entity.id
_entity.type
_entity.pdbx_description
1 polymer ?
#
loop_
_entity_poly.entity_id
_entity_poly.type
_entity_poly.pdbx_seq_one_letter_code
_entity_poly.pdbx_strand_id
1 'polypeptide(L)'
;GNKGSVSRVVRDEDMAFLADGSPGDIVLNPLGVPSRMNLGQSYETVLGWAGKKLGVKFATPIFDGATLDQINDYMKQAGLPENGSVQLYDGGTGNPFDQKATVGYIYMLKLHHMVDDKMHARSIGPYSLITQQPLGGKAQFGGQRFGEMEVWALEAFGASNILQEILTVKSDDVNGRAKAYEAIVKGDSMPTPGIPESFNVLIHELRGLGLEI
;
A
#
# COMPACT_ATOMS: atom_id res chain seq x y z
N GLY A 1 -5.44 -10.93 5.70
CA GLY A 1 -4.80 -9.96 5.78
C GLY A 1 -4.56 -8.84 6.79
N ASN A 2 -3.77 -9.11 7.83
CA ASN A 2 -3.43 -8.09 8.84
C ASN A 2 -2.18 -7.27 8.47
N LYS A 3 -1.85 -7.10 7.18
CA LYS A 3 -0.67 -6.31 6.79
C LYS A 3 -0.95 -4.83 6.95
N GLY A 4 0.05 -4.11 7.43
CA GLY A 4 0.05 -2.67 7.52
C GLY A 4 1.42 -2.09 7.15
N SER A 5 1.48 -0.80 6.94
CA SER A 5 2.73 -0.07 6.75
C SER A 5 2.94 0.91 7.90
N VAL A 6 4.18 1.07 8.33
CA VAL A 6 4.53 2.09 9.31
C VAL A 6 4.40 3.45 8.64
N SER A 7 3.53 4.30 9.17
CA SER A 7 3.30 5.65 8.65
C SER A 7 4.13 6.71 9.37
N ARG A 8 4.34 6.53 10.67
CA ARG A 8 5.07 7.48 11.50
C ARG A 8 5.80 6.76 12.63
N VAL A 9 6.99 7.21 12.93
CA VAL A 9 7.76 6.80 14.12
C VAL A 9 7.86 8.01 15.03
N VAL A 10 7.49 7.85 16.28
CA VAL A 10 7.54 8.88 17.32
C VAL A 10 8.33 8.40 18.52
N ARG A 11 8.71 9.29 19.40
CA ARG A 11 9.38 8.95 20.67
C ARG A 11 8.38 8.33 21.63
N ASP A 12 8.88 7.56 22.60
CA ASP A 12 8.04 6.90 23.60
C ASP A 12 7.25 7.90 24.45
N GLU A 13 7.82 9.10 24.69
CA GLU A 13 7.17 10.18 25.44
C GLU A 13 5.95 10.78 24.71
N ASP A 14 5.97 10.72 23.37
CA ASP A 14 4.88 11.26 22.51
C ASP A 14 3.79 10.21 22.23
N MET A 15 3.99 8.96 22.65
CA MET A 15 3.02 7.88 22.47
C MET A 15 1.90 7.98 23.49
N ALA A 16 0.70 7.50 23.09
CA ALA A 16 -0.40 7.35 24.02
C ALA A 16 -0.04 6.37 25.14
N PHE A 17 -0.42 6.68 26.38
CA PHE A 17 -0.05 5.90 27.55
C PHE A 17 -1.25 5.56 28.44
N LEU A 18 -1.10 4.50 29.23
CA LEU A 18 -2.07 4.06 30.23
C LEU A 18 -1.99 4.91 31.50
N ALA A 19 -2.98 4.78 32.35
CA ALA A 19 -3.03 5.48 33.64
C ALA A 19 -1.85 5.13 34.60
N ASP A 20 -1.20 3.99 34.37
CA ASP A 20 0.03 3.55 35.07
C ASP A 20 1.30 4.18 34.51
N GLY A 21 1.22 4.98 33.45
CA GLY A 21 2.34 5.59 32.77
C GLY A 21 3.01 4.70 31.71
N SER A 22 2.52 3.50 31.46
CA SER A 22 3.07 2.61 30.42
C SER A 22 2.72 3.12 29.03
N PRO A 23 3.70 3.44 28.18
CA PRO A 23 3.45 3.89 26.81
C PRO A 23 3.00 2.72 25.93
N GLY A 24 2.24 3.00 24.88
CA GLY A 24 1.94 2.06 23.82
C GLY A 24 3.12 1.92 22.86
N ASP A 25 3.48 0.69 22.47
CA ASP A 25 4.54 0.43 21.51
C ASP A 25 4.10 0.73 20.06
N ILE A 26 2.82 0.51 19.77
CA ILE A 26 2.24 0.69 18.43
C ILE A 26 0.77 1.10 18.52
N VAL A 27 0.36 1.97 17.63
CA VAL A 27 -1.03 2.36 17.43
C VAL A 27 -1.47 1.88 16.05
N LEU A 28 -2.56 1.11 16.01
CA LEU A 28 -3.13 0.56 14.78
C LEU A 28 -4.38 1.32 14.38
N ASN A 29 -4.55 1.52 13.07
CA ASN A 29 -5.77 2.13 12.54
C ASN A 29 -6.96 1.16 12.69
N PRO A 30 -8.03 1.53 13.44
CA PRO A 30 -9.17 0.67 13.66
C PRO A 30 -9.99 0.37 12.39
N LEU A 31 -9.89 1.19 11.35
CA LEU A 31 -10.55 0.96 10.05
C LEU A 31 -10.11 -0.33 9.36
N GLY A 32 -8.91 -0.82 9.67
CA GLY A 32 -8.39 -2.08 9.14
C GLY A 32 -9.12 -3.32 9.65
N VAL A 33 -9.88 -3.24 10.73
CA VAL A 33 -10.61 -4.37 11.32
C VAL A 33 -11.96 -4.61 10.61
N PRO A 34 -12.89 -3.65 10.53
CA PRO A 34 -14.20 -3.88 9.93
C PRO A 34 -14.11 -4.06 8.40
N SER A 35 -13.22 -3.33 7.72
CA SER A 35 -13.07 -3.43 6.26
C SER A 35 -12.58 -4.81 5.80
N ARG A 36 -11.85 -5.53 6.64
CA ARG A 36 -11.31 -6.87 6.35
C ARG A 36 -12.07 -7.99 7.05
N MET A 37 -13.05 -7.67 7.87
CA MET A 37 -13.89 -8.61 8.63
C MET A 37 -13.06 -9.64 9.45
N ASN A 38 -11.89 -9.21 9.94
CA ASN A 38 -10.96 -10.05 10.70
C ASN A 38 -11.06 -9.74 12.19
N LEU A 39 -12.17 -10.13 12.81
CA LEU A 39 -12.45 -9.85 14.23
C LEU A 39 -11.55 -10.63 15.18
N GLY A 40 -10.97 -11.74 14.74
CA GLY A 40 -10.06 -12.56 15.54
C GLY A 40 -8.85 -11.80 16.07
N GLN A 41 -8.37 -10.78 15.35
CA GLN A 41 -7.27 -9.94 15.83
C GLN A 41 -7.63 -9.12 17.08
N SER A 42 -8.90 -8.70 17.23
CA SER A 42 -9.33 -8.00 18.43
C SER A 42 -9.39 -8.94 19.64
N TYR A 43 -9.86 -10.16 19.45
CA TYR A 43 -9.84 -11.18 20.49
C TYR A 43 -8.44 -11.60 20.88
N GLU A 44 -7.55 -11.76 19.91
CA GLU A 44 -6.11 -12.02 20.13
C GLU A 44 -5.50 -10.92 21.00
N THR A 45 -5.75 -9.66 20.69
CA THR A 45 -5.21 -8.51 21.42
C THR A 45 -5.62 -8.52 22.87
N VAL A 46 -6.92 -8.72 23.12
CA VAL A 46 -7.50 -8.74 24.49
C VAL A 46 -7.00 -9.95 25.29
N LEU A 47 -7.04 -11.14 24.70
CA LEU A 47 -6.56 -12.36 25.35
C LEU A 47 -5.05 -12.32 25.59
N GLY A 48 -4.29 -11.71 24.67
CA GLY A 48 -2.87 -11.48 24.83
C GLY A 48 -2.53 -10.60 26.04
N TRP A 49 -3.36 -9.61 26.34
CA TRP A 49 -3.20 -8.78 27.54
C TRP A 49 -3.44 -9.58 28.82
N ALA A 50 -4.51 -10.38 28.86
CA ALA A 50 -4.75 -11.30 29.96
C ALA A 50 -3.56 -12.27 30.15
N GLY A 51 -3.06 -12.87 29.07
CA GLY A 51 -1.92 -13.77 29.09
C GLY A 51 -0.65 -13.12 29.62
N LYS A 52 -0.36 -11.90 29.22
CA LYS A 52 0.81 -11.15 29.74
C LYS A 52 0.70 -10.92 31.26
N LYS A 53 -0.49 -10.58 31.74
CA LYS A 53 -0.72 -10.30 33.16
C LYS A 53 -0.73 -11.56 34.03
N LEU A 54 -1.24 -12.66 33.50
CA LEU A 54 -1.27 -13.97 34.17
C LEU A 54 0.05 -14.75 34.03
N GLY A 55 0.98 -14.29 33.15
CA GLY A 55 2.25 -14.98 32.88
C GLY A 55 2.10 -16.27 32.05
N VAL A 56 0.99 -16.43 31.32
CA VAL A 56 0.69 -17.59 30.48
C VAL A 56 0.66 -17.24 29.02
N LYS A 57 0.91 -18.24 28.15
CA LYS A 57 0.75 -18.11 26.70
C LYS A 57 -0.44 -18.94 26.24
N PHE A 58 -1.26 -18.36 25.39
CA PHE A 58 -2.41 -19.03 24.80
C PHE A 58 -2.04 -19.58 23.41
N ALA A 59 -2.41 -20.82 23.16
CA ALA A 59 -2.35 -21.44 21.86
C ALA A 59 -3.74 -21.92 21.49
N THR A 60 -4.30 -21.38 20.40
CA THR A 60 -5.66 -21.71 19.95
C THR A 60 -5.59 -22.37 18.59
N PRO A 61 -6.03 -23.64 18.44
CA PRO A 61 -6.18 -24.28 17.12
C PRO A 61 -7.20 -23.52 16.24
N ILE A 62 -7.08 -23.69 14.93
CA ILE A 62 -7.87 -22.94 13.95
C ILE A 62 -9.39 -23.17 14.12
N PHE A 63 -9.80 -24.42 14.38
CA PHE A 63 -11.22 -24.80 14.51
C PHE A 63 -11.69 -25.03 15.95
N ASP A 64 -10.80 -24.90 16.90
CA ASP A 64 -11.08 -25.05 18.34
C ASP A 64 -10.46 -23.85 19.08
N GLY A 65 -10.91 -22.66 18.70
CA GLY A 65 -10.47 -21.41 19.28
C GLY A 65 -11.14 -21.08 20.60
N ALA A 66 -10.66 -20.01 21.25
CA ALA A 66 -11.27 -19.51 22.47
C ALA A 66 -12.64 -18.88 22.18
N THR A 67 -13.63 -19.22 23.00
CA THR A 67 -14.96 -18.59 22.96
C THR A 67 -14.92 -17.24 23.67
N LEU A 68 -15.90 -16.39 23.39
CA LEU A 68 -16.00 -15.06 24.04
C LEU A 68 -16.10 -15.17 25.56
N ASP A 69 -16.86 -16.16 26.05
CA ASP A 69 -17.02 -16.39 27.50
C ASP A 69 -15.69 -16.76 28.16
N GLN A 70 -14.91 -17.65 27.52
CA GLN A 70 -13.58 -17.99 28.00
C GLN A 70 -12.63 -16.78 28.03
N ILE A 71 -12.67 -15.93 27.03
CA ILE A 71 -11.86 -14.70 26.99
C ILE A 71 -12.25 -13.78 28.14
N ASN A 72 -13.55 -13.56 28.37
CA ASN A 72 -14.05 -12.75 29.47
C ASN A 72 -13.64 -13.31 30.83
N ASP A 73 -13.67 -14.61 30.99
CA ASP A 73 -13.26 -15.27 32.26
C ASP A 73 -11.75 -15.06 32.52
N TYR A 74 -10.89 -15.18 31.50
CA TYR A 74 -9.47 -14.87 31.64
C TYR A 74 -9.22 -13.37 31.92
N MET A 75 -10.00 -12.48 31.32
CA MET A 75 -9.92 -11.04 31.60
C MET A 75 -10.31 -10.74 33.05
N LYS A 76 -11.35 -11.37 33.59
CA LYS A 76 -11.76 -11.26 35.01
C LYS A 76 -10.67 -11.78 35.95
N GLN A 77 -10.10 -12.95 35.65
CA GLN A 77 -8.97 -13.53 36.41
C GLN A 77 -7.76 -12.62 36.42
N ALA A 78 -7.48 -11.94 35.33
CA ALA A 78 -6.39 -10.98 35.22
C ALA A 78 -6.72 -9.63 35.90
N GLY A 79 -7.96 -9.39 36.37
CA GLY A 79 -8.40 -8.11 36.91
C GLY A 79 -8.39 -6.99 35.86
N LEU A 80 -8.73 -7.31 34.63
CA LEU A 80 -8.80 -6.40 33.51
C LEU A 80 -10.28 -6.14 33.11
N PRO A 81 -10.59 -5.01 32.45
CA PRO A 81 -11.94 -4.76 31.97
C PRO A 81 -12.31 -5.80 30.89
N GLU A 82 -13.54 -6.31 30.94
CA GLU A 82 -14.03 -7.37 30.06
C GLU A 82 -13.84 -7.09 28.56
N ASN A 83 -14.00 -5.83 28.15
CA ASN A 83 -13.88 -5.43 26.75
C ASN A 83 -12.45 -5.06 26.34
N GLY A 84 -11.47 -5.11 27.25
CA GLY A 84 -10.12 -4.61 27.00
C GLY A 84 -10.04 -3.09 26.71
N SER A 85 -11.14 -2.36 26.93
CA SER A 85 -11.21 -0.92 26.66
C SER A 85 -10.85 -0.13 27.91
N VAL A 86 -9.82 0.71 27.78
CA VAL A 86 -9.29 1.54 28.89
C VAL A 86 -9.16 2.99 28.44
N GLN A 87 -9.10 3.87 29.43
CA GLN A 87 -8.78 5.27 29.20
C GLN A 87 -7.29 5.40 28.87
N LEU A 88 -7.00 6.02 27.74
CA LEU A 88 -5.65 6.40 27.35
C LEU A 88 -5.47 7.91 27.48
N TYR A 89 -4.22 8.31 27.60
CA TYR A 89 -3.79 9.70 27.66
C TYR A 89 -2.86 10.00 26.49
N ASP A 90 -2.97 11.20 25.95
CA ASP A 90 -2.11 11.65 24.85
C ASP A 90 -0.71 12.00 25.37
N GLY A 91 0.33 11.42 24.79
CA GLY A 91 1.71 11.67 25.20
C GLY A 91 2.17 13.11 24.99
N GLY A 92 1.64 13.78 23.97
CA GLY A 92 2.02 15.17 23.68
C GLY A 92 1.40 16.21 24.58
N THR A 93 0.13 16.03 24.97
CA THR A 93 -0.65 16.99 25.76
C THR A 93 -0.91 16.55 27.19
N GLY A 94 -0.80 15.26 27.50
CA GLY A 94 -1.18 14.66 28.78
C GLY A 94 -2.68 14.58 29.04
N ASN A 95 -3.52 15.00 28.08
CA ASN A 95 -4.97 14.97 28.22
C ASN A 95 -5.54 13.56 28.00
N PRO A 96 -6.62 13.17 28.68
CA PRO A 96 -7.30 11.92 28.40
C PRO A 96 -7.96 11.96 27.02
N PHE A 97 -8.02 10.84 26.33
CA PHE A 97 -8.82 10.72 25.11
C PHE A 97 -10.30 10.79 25.42
N ASP A 98 -11.09 11.33 24.50
CA ASP A 98 -12.55 11.45 24.63
C ASP A 98 -13.25 10.09 24.77
N GLN A 99 -12.66 9.05 24.17
CA GLN A 99 -13.20 7.70 24.15
C GLN A 99 -12.17 6.70 24.67
N LYS A 100 -12.66 5.66 25.33
CA LYS A 100 -11.85 4.51 25.70
C LYS A 100 -11.37 3.75 24.47
N ALA A 101 -10.13 3.31 24.48
CA ALA A 101 -9.53 2.54 23.39
C ALA A 101 -9.25 1.11 23.84
N THR A 102 -9.33 0.16 22.91
CA THR A 102 -8.94 -1.23 23.15
C THR A 102 -7.42 -1.33 23.16
N VAL A 103 -6.89 -1.86 24.26
CA VAL A 103 -5.45 -2.07 24.46
C VAL A 103 -5.18 -3.54 24.73
N GLY A 104 -4.02 -4.02 24.33
CA GLY A 104 -3.61 -5.40 24.57
C GLY A 104 -2.27 -5.72 23.94
N TYR A 105 -1.97 -7.00 23.85
CA TYR A 105 -0.76 -7.51 23.26
C TYR A 105 -1.09 -8.34 22.02
N ILE A 106 -0.40 -8.08 20.93
CA ILE A 106 -0.56 -8.80 19.67
C ILE A 106 0.80 -9.29 19.18
N TYR A 107 0.82 -10.47 18.56
CA TYR A 107 2.02 -11.01 17.93
C TYR A 107 2.26 -10.36 16.59
N MET A 108 3.39 -9.69 16.43
CA MET A 108 3.67 -8.88 15.26
C MET A 108 4.99 -9.29 14.60
N LEU A 109 5.00 -9.35 13.28
CA LEU A 109 6.19 -9.67 12.49
C LEU A 109 6.58 -8.47 11.63
N LYS A 110 7.86 -8.15 11.59
CA LYS A 110 8.44 -7.25 10.60
C LYS A 110 8.71 -8.06 9.32
N LEU A 111 8.07 -7.67 8.21
CA LEU A 111 8.30 -8.29 6.92
C LEU A 111 9.45 -7.59 6.18
N HIS A 112 10.19 -8.36 5.39
CA HIS A 112 11.32 -7.84 4.61
C HIS A 112 10.87 -7.11 3.31
N HIS A 113 9.66 -6.58 3.30
CA HIS A 113 9.09 -5.77 2.22
C HIS A 113 9.29 -4.29 2.53
N MET A 114 10.50 -3.79 2.32
CA MET A 114 10.86 -2.41 2.64
C MET A 114 10.70 -1.51 1.43
N VAL A 115 10.43 -0.23 1.68
CA VAL A 115 10.20 0.78 0.63
C VAL A 115 11.40 0.95 -0.28
N ASP A 116 12.62 0.90 0.26
CA ASP A 116 13.86 1.07 -0.51
C ASP A 116 14.01 0.02 -1.61
N ASP A 117 13.60 -1.22 -1.33
CA ASP A 117 13.61 -2.30 -2.31
C ASP A 117 12.52 -2.15 -3.39
N LYS A 118 11.45 -1.43 -3.09
CA LYS A 118 10.28 -1.26 -3.97
C LYS A 118 10.25 0.08 -4.68
N MET A 119 10.96 1.08 -4.16
CA MET A 119 11.03 2.39 -4.78
C MET A 119 11.70 2.29 -6.15
N HIS A 120 11.02 2.80 -7.16
CA HIS A 120 11.49 2.76 -8.53
C HIS A 120 11.03 4.01 -9.29
N ALA A 121 11.94 4.58 -10.07
CA ALA A 121 11.67 5.69 -10.97
C ALA A 121 12.44 5.48 -12.28
N ARG A 122 11.93 6.04 -13.35
CA ARG A 122 12.55 5.99 -14.67
C ARG A 122 12.38 7.32 -15.40
N SER A 123 13.42 7.79 -16.05
CA SER A 123 13.34 8.84 -17.06
C SER A 123 13.52 8.24 -18.46
N ILE A 124 14.72 7.73 -18.76
CA ILE A 124 15.06 6.98 -19.95
C ILE A 124 15.65 5.63 -19.54
N GLY A 125 15.49 4.62 -20.41
CA GLY A 125 15.99 3.27 -20.13
C GLY A 125 15.80 2.36 -21.32
N PRO A 126 15.94 1.05 -21.16
CA PRO A 126 15.84 0.08 -22.25
C PRO A 126 14.41 -0.05 -22.78
N TYR A 127 14.30 -0.33 -24.06
CA TYR A 127 13.05 -0.53 -24.79
C TYR A 127 13.02 -1.90 -25.46
N SER A 128 11.80 -2.42 -25.71
CA SER A 128 11.63 -3.62 -26.53
C SER A 128 12.09 -3.37 -27.97
N LEU A 129 12.69 -4.37 -28.60
CA LEU A 129 13.18 -4.24 -29.97
C LEU A 129 12.05 -4.15 -31.01
N ILE A 130 10.96 -4.86 -30.80
CA ILE A 130 9.86 -4.95 -31.78
C ILE A 130 8.87 -3.81 -31.58
N THR A 131 8.30 -3.70 -30.39
CA THR A 131 7.23 -2.72 -30.11
C THR A 131 7.76 -1.35 -29.73
N GLN A 132 9.06 -1.20 -29.46
CA GLN A 132 9.68 0.03 -28.98
C GLN A 132 9.06 0.60 -27.70
N GLN A 133 8.36 -0.24 -26.95
CA GLN A 133 7.78 0.11 -25.65
C GLN A 133 8.82 -0.03 -24.53
N PRO A 134 8.74 0.76 -23.47
CA PRO A 134 9.58 0.57 -22.29
C PRO A 134 9.44 -0.85 -21.72
N LEU A 135 10.54 -1.46 -21.33
CA LEU A 135 10.52 -2.74 -20.62
C LEU A 135 9.82 -2.60 -19.26
N GLY A 136 9.32 -3.69 -18.71
CA GLY A 136 8.70 -3.74 -17.40
C GLY A 136 9.65 -4.19 -16.30
N GLY A 137 9.32 -3.85 -15.05
CA GLY A 137 10.04 -4.33 -13.87
C GLY A 137 11.22 -3.48 -13.40
N LYS A 138 11.43 -3.43 -12.09
CA LYS A 138 12.50 -2.66 -11.46
C LYS A 138 13.90 -3.15 -11.86
N ALA A 139 14.10 -4.46 -11.97
CA ALA A 139 15.39 -5.06 -12.30
C ALA A 139 15.89 -4.65 -13.68
N GLN A 140 14.99 -4.38 -14.62
CA GLN A 140 15.30 -3.96 -15.98
C GLN A 140 15.25 -2.44 -16.17
N PHE A 141 15.18 -1.68 -15.10
CA PHE A 141 14.95 -0.24 -15.14
C PHE A 141 13.74 0.12 -16.02
N GLY A 142 12.65 -0.63 -15.83
CA GLY A 142 11.46 -0.56 -16.66
C GLY A 142 10.51 0.56 -16.27
N GLY A 143 9.54 0.83 -17.15
CA GLY A 143 8.47 1.79 -16.91
C GLY A 143 7.26 1.15 -16.20
N GLN A 144 6.32 2.00 -15.80
CA GLN A 144 5.05 1.59 -15.25
C GLN A 144 4.09 1.18 -16.38
N ARG A 145 3.28 0.16 -16.12
CA ARG A 145 2.23 -0.23 -17.04
C ARG A 145 1.04 0.69 -16.91
N PHE A 146 0.66 1.34 -17.99
CA PHE A 146 -0.59 2.07 -18.12
C PHE A 146 -1.62 1.14 -18.76
N GLY A 147 -2.47 0.52 -17.96
CA GLY A 147 -3.40 -0.49 -18.40
C GLY A 147 -4.67 0.08 -19.05
N GLU A 148 -5.55 -0.80 -19.49
CA GLU A 148 -6.82 -0.43 -20.14
C GLU A 148 -7.73 0.38 -19.20
N MET A 149 -7.82 0.00 -17.94
CA MET A 149 -8.64 0.72 -16.95
C MET A 149 -8.14 2.14 -16.69
N GLU A 150 -6.84 2.36 -16.68
CA GLU A 150 -6.22 3.68 -16.52
C GLU A 150 -6.51 4.57 -17.76
N VAL A 151 -6.55 3.97 -18.95
CA VAL A 151 -6.98 4.66 -20.19
C VAL A 151 -8.43 5.11 -20.07
N TRP A 152 -9.33 4.26 -19.59
CA TRP A 152 -10.74 4.62 -19.36
C TRP A 152 -10.89 5.79 -18.38
N ALA A 153 -10.06 5.85 -17.36
CA ALA A 153 -10.07 6.96 -16.41
C ALA A 153 -9.75 8.30 -17.10
N LEU A 154 -8.73 8.33 -17.98
CA LEU A 154 -8.40 9.53 -18.75
C LEU A 154 -9.49 9.89 -19.77
N GLU A 155 -10.11 8.92 -20.40
CA GLU A 155 -11.24 9.13 -21.31
C GLU A 155 -12.43 9.73 -20.56
N ALA A 156 -12.73 9.26 -19.36
CA ALA A 156 -13.80 9.79 -18.54
C ALA A 156 -13.61 11.27 -18.16
N PHE A 157 -12.36 11.70 -17.97
CA PHE A 157 -12.01 13.11 -17.74
C PHE A 157 -11.90 13.93 -19.03
N GLY A 158 -11.99 13.33 -20.21
CA GLY A 158 -11.81 14.00 -21.50
C GLY A 158 -10.38 14.50 -21.74
N ALA A 159 -9.38 13.93 -21.06
CA ALA A 159 -7.97 14.33 -21.13
C ALA A 159 -7.27 13.72 -22.36
N SER A 160 -7.70 14.07 -23.56
CA SER A 160 -7.23 13.49 -24.82
C SER A 160 -5.75 13.78 -25.10
N ASN A 161 -5.28 14.98 -24.83
CA ASN A 161 -3.88 15.36 -25.06
C ASN A 161 -2.93 14.60 -24.13
N ILE A 162 -3.30 14.39 -22.88
CA ILE A 162 -2.51 13.61 -21.93
C ILE A 162 -2.46 12.14 -22.37
N LEU A 163 -3.59 11.60 -22.80
CA LEU A 163 -3.66 10.23 -23.31
C LEU A 163 -2.78 10.04 -24.54
N GLN A 164 -2.83 10.98 -25.47
CA GLN A 164 -1.96 10.96 -26.66
C GLN A 164 -0.48 11.02 -26.29
N GLU A 165 -0.10 11.87 -25.36
CA GLU A 165 1.28 11.97 -24.86
C GLU A 165 1.77 10.67 -24.22
N ILE A 166 0.94 10.05 -23.40
CA ILE A 166 1.27 8.76 -22.74
C ILE A 166 1.45 7.65 -23.77
N LEU A 167 0.62 7.60 -24.80
CA LEU A 167 0.65 6.56 -25.82
C LEU A 167 1.79 6.74 -26.85
N THR A 168 2.30 7.94 -27.05
CA THR A 168 3.28 8.26 -28.10
C THR A 168 4.63 8.69 -27.56
N VAL A 169 4.75 9.94 -27.18
CA VAL A 169 6.01 10.58 -26.80
C VAL A 169 6.65 9.94 -25.56
N LYS A 170 5.85 9.46 -24.63
CA LYS A 170 6.32 8.76 -23.40
C LYS A 170 6.49 7.26 -23.57
N SER A 171 6.07 6.67 -24.69
CA SER A 171 6.07 5.23 -24.90
C SER A 171 6.85 4.82 -26.14
N ASP A 172 6.21 4.64 -27.27
CA ASP A 172 6.74 3.93 -28.44
C ASP A 172 7.01 4.80 -29.69
N ASP A 173 6.80 6.10 -29.63
CA ASP A 173 7.25 7.01 -30.70
C ASP A 173 8.76 7.30 -30.58
N VAL A 174 9.57 6.58 -31.36
CA VAL A 174 11.04 6.66 -31.30
C VAL A 174 11.55 8.08 -31.57
N ASN A 175 11.05 8.71 -32.64
CA ASN A 175 11.46 10.05 -33.02
C ASN A 175 10.91 11.12 -32.05
N GLY A 176 9.68 10.93 -31.59
CA GLY A 176 9.03 11.81 -30.63
C GLY A 176 9.75 11.84 -29.29
N ARG A 177 10.22 10.68 -28.81
CA ARG A 177 10.99 10.58 -27.54
C ARG A 177 12.27 11.43 -27.59
N ALA A 178 13.04 11.32 -28.69
CA ALA A 178 14.29 12.06 -28.82
C ALA A 178 14.06 13.58 -28.87
N LYS A 179 13.07 14.01 -29.66
CA LYS A 179 12.69 15.42 -29.75
C LYS A 179 12.12 15.98 -28.46
N ALA A 180 11.31 15.18 -27.75
CA ALA A 180 10.76 15.57 -26.46
C ALA A 180 11.86 15.77 -25.41
N TYR A 181 12.84 14.87 -25.36
CA TYR A 181 13.99 15.03 -24.46
C TYR A 181 14.80 16.27 -24.78
N GLU A 182 15.06 16.53 -26.08
CA GLU A 182 15.72 17.74 -26.54
C GLU A 182 14.96 19.01 -26.15
N ALA A 183 13.65 19.03 -26.35
CA ALA A 183 12.79 20.15 -25.97
C ALA A 183 12.80 20.42 -24.46
N ILE A 184 12.76 19.38 -23.63
CA ILE A 184 12.86 19.52 -22.17
C ILE A 184 14.21 20.13 -21.76
N VAL A 185 15.32 19.67 -22.36
CA VAL A 185 16.67 20.18 -22.04
C VAL A 185 16.83 21.64 -22.49
N LYS A 186 16.27 22.02 -23.65
CA LYS A 186 16.33 23.37 -24.17
C LYS A 186 15.31 24.32 -23.56
N GLY A 187 14.26 23.80 -22.93
CA GLY A 187 13.12 24.58 -22.43
C GLY A 187 12.15 25.00 -23.52
N ASP A 188 12.13 24.31 -24.66
CA ASP A 188 11.22 24.55 -25.76
C ASP A 188 9.86 23.87 -25.55
N SER A 189 8.89 24.22 -26.38
CA SER A 189 7.58 23.55 -26.37
C SER A 189 7.67 22.10 -26.83
N MET A 190 6.81 21.23 -26.27
CA MET A 190 6.77 19.82 -26.63
C MET A 190 6.46 19.61 -28.13
N PRO A 191 7.12 18.68 -28.80
CA PRO A 191 6.88 18.41 -30.21
C PRO A 191 5.49 17.78 -30.42
N THR A 192 4.98 17.92 -31.64
CA THR A 192 3.75 17.21 -32.04
C THR A 192 4.01 15.70 -32.05
N PRO A 193 3.11 14.90 -31.43
CA PRO A 193 3.27 13.45 -31.40
C PRO A 193 3.20 12.84 -32.80
N GLY A 194 4.01 11.79 -33.01
CA GLY A 194 4.00 10.95 -34.22
C GLY A 194 3.05 9.75 -34.09
N ILE A 195 3.27 8.76 -34.95
CA ILE A 195 2.54 7.49 -34.93
C ILE A 195 3.29 6.51 -34.02
N PRO A 196 2.59 5.80 -33.11
CA PRO A 196 3.18 4.76 -32.29
C PRO A 196 3.75 3.62 -33.12
N GLU A 197 4.94 3.12 -32.78
CA GLU A 197 5.58 2.00 -33.49
C GLU A 197 4.77 0.70 -33.37
N SER A 198 4.07 0.50 -32.27
CA SER A 198 3.16 -0.64 -32.10
C SER A 198 2.03 -0.64 -33.14
N PHE A 199 1.59 0.52 -33.60
CA PHE A 199 0.62 0.61 -34.69
C PHE A 199 1.22 0.16 -36.04
N ASN A 200 2.47 0.49 -36.32
CA ASN A 200 3.18 0.01 -37.50
C ASN A 200 3.32 -1.52 -37.49
N VAL A 201 3.63 -2.11 -36.32
CA VAL A 201 3.66 -3.57 -36.13
C VAL A 201 2.30 -4.17 -36.47
N LEU A 202 1.20 -3.60 -35.96
CA LEU A 202 -0.16 -4.06 -36.27
C LEU A 202 -0.43 -4.03 -37.77
N ILE A 203 -0.09 -2.96 -38.46
CA ILE A 203 -0.25 -2.83 -39.93
C ILE A 203 0.50 -3.93 -40.65
N HIS A 204 1.76 -4.20 -40.26
CA HIS A 204 2.56 -5.25 -40.87
C HIS A 204 1.98 -6.64 -40.64
N GLU A 205 1.46 -6.91 -39.44
CA GLU A 205 0.78 -8.18 -39.15
C GLU A 205 -0.50 -8.37 -39.96
N LEU A 206 -1.31 -7.31 -40.11
CA LEU A 206 -2.51 -7.35 -40.95
C LEU A 206 -2.19 -7.56 -42.41
N ARG A 207 -1.16 -6.91 -42.94
CA ARG A 207 -0.65 -7.14 -44.30
C ARG A 207 -0.14 -8.58 -44.48
N GLY A 208 0.50 -9.15 -43.47
CA GLY A 208 0.91 -10.57 -43.45
C GLY A 208 -0.25 -11.54 -43.53
N LEU A 209 -1.43 -11.13 -43.09
CA LEU A 209 -2.68 -11.89 -43.24
C LEU A 209 -3.39 -11.64 -44.61
N GLY A 210 -2.78 -10.83 -45.46
CA GLY A 210 -3.33 -10.51 -46.81
C GLY A 210 -4.35 -9.37 -46.81
N LEU A 211 -4.46 -8.62 -45.72
CA LEU A 211 -5.34 -7.44 -45.64
C LEU A 211 -4.56 -6.19 -46.08
N GLU A 212 -5.12 -5.40 -46.96
CA GLU A 212 -4.61 -4.09 -47.37
C GLU A 212 -5.23 -3.01 -46.51
N ILE A 213 -4.39 -2.28 -45.76
CA ILE A 213 -4.77 -1.16 -44.89
C ILE A 213 -3.84 -0.01 -45.15
#